data_4997ef3f5dea5c4b62d7714eac660d39
#
_entry.id   4997ef3f5dea5c4b62d7714eac660d39
#
_cell.length_a   1.000
_cell.length_b   1.000
_cell.length_c   1.000
_cell.angle_alpha   90.00
_cell.angle_beta   90.00
_cell.angle_gamma   90.00
#
_symmetry.space_group_name_H-M   'P 1'
#
loop_
_entity.id
_entity.type
_entity.pdbx_description
1 polymer ?
#
loop_
_entity_poly.entity_id
_entity_poly.type
_entity_poly.pdbx_seq_one_letter_code
_entity_poly.pdbx_strand_id
1 'polypeptide(L)' 'SFTDYLIPTILDTPTIPVDVLELADDHAPYGLRGVGEAPTLSSTPAVLAAIRNATGLELNRTPVRPEHLTGT' A
#
# COMPACT_ATOMS: atom_id res chain seq x y z
N SER A 1 -6.87 11.72 19.46
CA SER A 1 -8.27 12.03 19.15
C SER A 1 -8.50 12.05 17.64
N PHE A 2 -9.74 11.96 17.24
CA PHE A 2 -10.09 12.00 15.82
C PHE A 2 -9.83 13.35 15.17
N THR A 3 -9.72 14.40 15.95
CA THR A 3 -9.39 15.72 15.42
C THR A 3 -7.93 15.84 15.04
N ASP A 4 -7.07 15.08 15.70
CA ASP A 4 -5.62 15.10 15.45
C ASP A 4 -5.18 14.00 14.49
N TYR A 5 -5.92 12.89 14.45
CA TYR A 5 -5.62 11.77 13.57
C TYR A 5 -6.44 11.88 12.29
N LEU A 6 -5.75 12.02 11.18
CA LEU A 6 -6.40 12.17 9.88
C LEU A 6 -6.78 10.80 9.33
N ILE A 7 -8.08 10.56 9.24
CA ILE A 7 -8.63 9.32 8.69
C ILE A 7 -9.04 9.61 7.24
N PRO A 8 -8.52 8.84 6.27
CA PRO A 8 -8.90 9.03 4.88
C PRO A 8 -10.40 8.88 4.67
N THR A 9 -10.96 9.75 3.85
CA THR A 9 -12.37 9.68 3.46
C THR A 9 -12.49 9.12 2.04
N ILE A 10 -13.72 8.88 1.60
CA ILE A 10 -13.93 8.38 0.24
C ILE A 10 -13.43 9.36 -0.82
N LEU A 11 -13.40 10.66 -0.51
CA LEU A 11 -12.88 11.67 -1.42
C LEU A 11 -11.36 11.63 -1.54
N ASP A 12 -10.69 11.07 -0.53
CA ASP A 12 -9.23 10.93 -0.53
C ASP A 12 -8.78 9.66 -1.26
N THR A 13 -9.71 8.77 -1.55
CA THR A 13 -9.37 7.46 -2.12
C THR A 13 -9.45 7.50 -3.64
N PRO A 14 -8.34 7.18 -4.34
CA PRO A 14 -8.37 7.10 -5.79
C PRO A 14 -9.12 5.85 -6.26
N THR A 15 -9.39 5.79 -7.56
CA THR A 15 -9.87 4.56 -8.17
C THR A 15 -8.76 3.51 -8.10
N ILE A 16 -9.07 2.37 -7.51
CA ILE A 16 -8.10 1.28 -7.34
C ILE A 16 -8.57 0.09 -8.18
N PRO A 17 -7.94 -0.17 -9.34
CA PRO A 17 -8.26 -1.36 -10.12
C PRO A 17 -7.85 -2.62 -9.36
N VAL A 18 -8.70 -3.63 -9.39
CA VAL A 18 -8.44 -4.89 -8.71
C VAL A 18 -8.58 -6.04 -9.71
N ASP A 19 -7.52 -6.83 -9.83
CA ASP A 19 -7.54 -8.06 -10.61
C ASP A 19 -7.37 -9.23 -9.67
N VAL A 20 -8.17 -10.27 -9.86
CA VAL A 20 -8.09 -11.49 -9.06
C VAL A 20 -7.46 -12.59 -9.89
N LEU A 21 -6.30 -13.06 -9.43
CA LEU A 21 -5.61 -14.17 -10.07
C LEU A 21 -6.12 -15.47 -9.45
N GLU A 22 -6.76 -16.30 -10.25
CA GLU A 22 -7.32 -17.56 -9.78
C GLU A 22 -6.33 -18.71 -10.00
N LEU A 23 -5.19 -18.63 -9.30
CA LEU A 23 -4.13 -19.64 -9.38
C LEU A 23 -4.32 -20.66 -8.26
N ALA A 24 -4.78 -21.86 -8.62
CA ALA A 24 -5.06 -22.89 -7.63
C ALA A 24 -3.78 -23.46 -7.02
N ASP A 25 -3.87 -23.84 -5.75
CA ASP A 25 -2.81 -24.57 -5.06
C ASP A 25 -3.09 -26.07 -5.19
N ASP A 26 -2.18 -26.80 -5.82
CA ASP A 26 -2.33 -28.24 -6.06
C ASP A 26 -2.39 -29.07 -4.79
N HIS A 27 -1.88 -28.55 -3.69
CA HIS A 27 -1.78 -29.24 -2.42
C HIS A 27 -2.87 -28.84 -1.42
N ALA A 28 -3.77 -27.95 -1.79
CA ALA A 28 -4.81 -27.46 -0.90
C ALA A 28 -6.20 -27.94 -1.34
N PRO A 29 -7.12 -28.20 -0.39
CA PRO A 29 -8.51 -28.52 -0.74
C PRO A 29 -9.11 -27.43 -1.62
N TYR A 30 -9.76 -27.83 -2.71
CA TYR A 30 -10.39 -26.90 -3.67
C TYR A 30 -9.42 -25.88 -4.28
N GLY A 31 -8.11 -26.12 -4.17
CA GLY A 31 -7.11 -25.18 -4.69
C GLY A 31 -7.01 -23.87 -3.92
N LEU A 32 -7.48 -23.84 -2.68
CA LEU A 32 -7.52 -22.61 -1.88
C LEU A 32 -6.13 -22.08 -1.55
N ARG A 33 -6.02 -20.77 -1.51
CA ARG A 33 -4.81 -20.06 -1.10
C ARG A 33 -5.14 -19.04 -0.02
N GLY A 34 -4.20 -18.85 0.90
CA GLY A 34 -4.33 -17.80 1.90
C GLY A 34 -4.24 -16.43 1.25
N VAL A 35 -5.11 -15.51 1.67
CA VAL A 35 -5.17 -14.18 1.06
C VAL A 35 -5.44 -13.07 2.08
N GLY A 36 -5.67 -13.43 3.35
CA GLY A 36 -6.10 -12.46 4.35
C GLY A 36 -5.07 -11.40 4.68
N GLU A 37 -3.97 -11.78 5.32
CA GLU A 37 -3.00 -10.82 5.83
C GLU A 37 -1.72 -10.69 5.00
N ALA A 38 -1.43 -11.64 4.13
CA ALA A 38 -0.22 -11.61 3.34
C ALA A 38 -0.04 -10.30 2.54
N PRO A 39 -1.10 -9.72 1.96
CA PRO A 39 -0.95 -8.46 1.21
C PRO A 39 -0.49 -7.27 2.04
N THR A 40 -0.62 -7.30 3.37
CA THR A 40 -0.19 -6.18 4.20
C THR A 40 1.33 -5.94 4.14
N LEU A 41 2.09 -6.97 3.79
CA LEU A 41 3.56 -6.83 3.66
C LEU A 41 3.96 -5.97 2.48
N SER A 42 3.12 -5.84 1.48
CA SER A 42 3.46 -5.15 0.23
C SER A 42 2.95 -3.71 0.16
N SER A 43 1.98 -3.33 0.99
CA SER A 43 1.33 -2.02 0.87
C SER A 43 2.28 -0.85 1.16
N THR A 44 2.99 -0.87 2.28
CA THR A 44 3.91 0.21 2.63
C THR A 44 5.07 0.35 1.63
N PRO A 45 5.77 -0.75 1.25
CA PRO A 45 6.81 -0.65 0.23
C PRO A 45 6.28 -0.18 -1.12
N ALA A 46 5.07 -0.58 -1.50
CA ALA A 46 4.49 -0.17 -2.78
C ALA A 46 4.21 1.33 -2.81
N VAL A 47 3.64 1.88 -1.74
CA VAL A 47 3.38 3.31 -1.65
C VAL A 47 4.68 4.10 -1.61
N LEU A 48 5.67 3.63 -0.85
CA LEU A 48 6.97 4.28 -0.80
C LEU A 48 7.64 4.29 -2.18
N ALA A 49 7.58 3.17 -2.90
CA ALA A 49 8.12 3.09 -4.26
C ALA A 49 7.40 4.06 -5.20
N ALA A 50 6.08 4.19 -5.07
CA ALA A 50 5.30 5.13 -5.87
C ALA A 50 5.71 6.58 -5.60
N ILE A 51 5.92 6.95 -4.34
CA ILE A 51 6.37 8.28 -3.97
C ILE A 51 7.77 8.56 -4.53
N ARG A 52 8.68 7.60 -4.42
CA ARG A 52 10.03 7.72 -4.97
C ARG A 52 9.99 7.91 -6.49
N ASN A 53 9.13 7.15 -7.16
CA ASN A 53 8.97 7.26 -8.60
C ASN A 53 8.39 8.60 -9.02
N ALA A 54 7.43 9.12 -8.27
CA ALA A 54 6.78 10.39 -8.58
C ALA A 54 7.68 11.60 -8.30
N THR A 55 8.51 11.55 -7.27
CA THR A 55 9.32 12.68 -6.83
C THR A 55 10.78 12.61 -7.27
N GLY A 56 11.27 11.41 -7.57
CA GLY A 56 12.69 11.20 -7.86
C GLY A 56 13.59 11.25 -6.63
N LEU A 57 13.01 11.37 -5.44
CA LEU A 57 13.78 11.44 -4.19
C LEU A 57 14.17 10.05 -3.69
N GLU A 58 15.33 9.94 -3.05
CA GLU A 58 15.77 8.71 -2.42
C GLU A 58 15.22 8.62 -1.00
N LEU A 59 14.00 8.08 -0.89
CA LEU A 59 13.32 7.94 0.38
C LEU A 59 13.56 6.52 0.92
N ASN A 60 14.37 6.42 1.97
CA ASN A 60 14.82 5.12 2.50
C ASN A 60 14.28 4.83 3.90
N ARG A 61 13.30 5.59 4.36
CA ARG A 61 12.75 5.40 5.70
C ARG A 61 11.26 5.67 5.70
N THR A 62 10.57 5.01 6.62
CA THR A 62 9.14 5.20 6.84
C THR A 62 8.90 5.60 8.30
N PRO A 63 7.83 6.32 8.58
CA PRO A 63 6.89 6.89 7.62
C PRO A 63 7.47 8.07 6.85
N VAL A 64 6.93 8.32 5.65
CA VAL A 64 7.30 9.49 4.85
C VAL A 64 6.42 10.65 5.30
N ARG A 65 7.05 11.75 5.66
CA ARG A 65 6.36 12.95 6.12
C ARG A 65 6.45 14.06 5.08
N PRO A 66 5.52 15.04 5.11
CA PRO A 66 5.55 16.12 4.14
C PRO A 66 6.90 16.85 4.04
N GLU A 67 7.59 17.03 5.16
CA GLU A 67 8.90 17.70 5.16
C GLU A 67 9.97 16.91 4.41
N HIS A 68 9.81 15.60 4.30
CA HIS A 68 10.73 14.77 3.50
C HIS A 68 10.58 15.02 2.01
N LEU A 69 9.40 15.47 1.59
CA LEU A 69 9.10 15.73 0.19
C LEU A 69 9.49 17.14 -0.23
N THR A 70 9.45 18.08 0.72
CA THR A 70 9.75 19.48 0.45
C THR A 70 11.21 19.83 0.71
N GLY A 71 11.95 18.96 1.37
CA GLY A 71 13.34 19.21 1.71
C GLY A 71 13.56 20.14 2.89
N THR A 72 12.52 20.37 3.68
CA THR A 72 12.60 21.27 4.84
C THR A 72 12.55 20.54 6.15
#